data_8cecfea3bb223231f2cae55f8a3a5164
#
_entry.id   8cecfea3bb223231f2cae55f8a3a5164
#
_cell.length_a   1.000
_cell.length_b   1.000
_cell.length_c   1.000
_cell.angle_alpha   90.00
_cell.angle_beta   90.00
_cell.angle_gamma   90.00
#
_symmetry.space_group_name_H-M   'P 1'
#
loop_
_entity.id
_entity.type
_entity.pdbx_description
1 polymer ?
#
loop_
_entity_poly.entity_id
_entity_poly.type
_entity_poly.pdbx_seq_one_letter_code
_entity_poly.pdbx_strand_id
1 'polypeptide(L)'
;KESSAASDVYKRQDPGASQFYLSLEDDLMRRFGSERIQAFWEKMSESEEDNDLAIKNRMLTRQVESAQKRVEGNNYDTRKNVLEYDEVMREQREVIYKQRLSVIQSEEPLTPYVKAMIQRTINRQVDVATEGDKKDWNYDLLLEFAHAVLVGPEDLSRDQLTAKKTRKDLQEFLYQLAEQRYDEKIAQLNGPEQIKEFEKVIILRVVDSKWTDHIDMMDNLRQSVGLRAYAQTNPLTEYQMEGYQRFEDMLADIEYDVTRFIMKAQIRQNMQRA
;
A
#
# COMPACT_ATOMS: atom_id res chain seq x y z
N LYS A 1 -17.36 -31.46 7.03
CA LYS A 1 -18.73 -31.88 6.52
C LYS A 1 -19.88 -31.37 7.39
N GLU A 2 -19.63 -30.90 8.60
CA GLU A 2 -20.65 -30.39 9.53
C GLU A 2 -21.18 -29.00 9.14
N SER A 3 -20.40 -28.20 8.42
CA SER A 3 -20.80 -26.88 7.92
C SER A 3 -21.87 -26.90 6.84
N SER A 4 -22.06 -28.03 6.10
CA SER A 4 -23.01 -28.07 5.00
C SER A 4 -24.45 -28.23 5.46
N ALA A 5 -24.71 -29.01 6.52
CA ALA A 5 -26.07 -29.24 7.03
C ALA A 5 -26.65 -27.97 7.65
N ALA A 6 -25.90 -27.24 8.48
CA ALA A 6 -26.33 -25.97 9.07
C ALA A 6 -26.51 -24.88 7.99
N SER A 7 -25.67 -24.88 6.95
CA SER A 7 -25.79 -23.98 5.81
C SER A 7 -27.04 -24.26 4.97
N ASP A 8 -27.40 -25.52 4.78
CA ASP A 8 -28.58 -25.92 4.04
C ASP A 8 -29.89 -25.57 4.77
N VAL A 9 -29.93 -25.76 6.10
CA VAL A 9 -31.06 -25.31 6.95
C VAL A 9 -31.23 -23.80 6.87
N TYR A 10 -30.15 -23.03 6.96
CA TYR A 10 -30.21 -21.57 6.90
C TYR A 10 -30.56 -21.04 5.51
N LYS A 11 -29.95 -21.60 4.46
CA LYS A 11 -30.15 -21.09 3.09
C LYS A 11 -31.47 -21.55 2.45
N ARG A 12 -31.94 -22.75 2.77
CA ARG A 12 -33.16 -23.34 2.18
C ARG A 12 -34.37 -23.22 3.07
N GLN A 13 -34.19 -22.81 4.33
CA GLN A 13 -35.27 -22.77 5.34
C GLN A 13 -35.95 -24.12 5.53
N ASP A 14 -35.25 -25.21 5.28
CA ASP A 14 -35.79 -26.56 5.49
C ASP A 14 -35.86 -26.86 6.98
N PRO A 15 -36.92 -27.56 7.45
CA PRO A 15 -37.02 -27.98 8.85
C PRO A 15 -35.92 -29.00 9.15
N GLY A 16 -35.19 -28.75 10.22
CA GLY A 16 -34.10 -29.63 10.64
C GLY A 16 -33.76 -29.43 12.12
N ALA A 17 -33.05 -30.40 12.67
CA ALA A 17 -32.53 -30.34 14.04
C ALA A 17 -31.03 -30.66 14.01
N SER A 18 -30.27 -29.98 14.86
CA SER A 18 -28.85 -30.26 15.10
C SER A 18 -28.62 -30.48 16.58
N GLN A 19 -27.74 -31.42 16.91
CA GLN A 19 -27.35 -31.71 18.28
C GLN A 19 -25.83 -31.86 18.35
N PHE A 20 -25.22 -31.15 19.30
CA PHE A 20 -23.80 -31.26 19.57
C PHE A 20 -23.55 -32.35 20.61
N TYR A 21 -22.55 -33.19 20.34
CA TYR A 21 -21.96 -34.11 21.28
C TYR A 21 -20.55 -33.63 21.57
N LEU A 22 -20.30 -33.14 22.80
CA LEU A 22 -19.06 -32.50 23.18
C LEU A 22 -18.51 -33.19 24.42
N SER A 23 -17.20 -33.45 24.45
CA SER A 23 -16.47 -33.77 25.66
C SER A 23 -16.01 -32.49 26.35
N LEU A 24 -15.89 -32.52 27.69
CA LEU A 24 -15.27 -31.42 28.44
C LEU A 24 -13.76 -31.33 28.21
N GLU A 25 -13.15 -32.37 27.63
CA GLU A 25 -11.76 -32.41 27.21
C GLU A 25 -11.53 -31.81 25.81
N ASP A 26 -12.61 -31.57 25.04
CA ASP A 26 -12.52 -30.94 23.73
C ASP A 26 -11.87 -29.56 23.81
N ASP A 27 -11.13 -29.21 22.78
CA ASP A 27 -10.42 -27.93 22.66
C ASP A 27 -11.31 -26.72 22.92
N LEU A 28 -12.58 -26.77 22.52
CA LEU A 28 -13.56 -25.73 22.80
C LEU A 28 -13.72 -25.48 24.31
N MET A 29 -13.91 -26.56 25.08
CA MET A 29 -14.13 -26.47 26.52
C MET A 29 -12.84 -26.20 27.27
N ARG A 30 -11.72 -26.77 26.83
CA ARG A 30 -10.40 -26.59 27.44
C ARG A 30 -9.89 -25.15 27.32
N ARG A 31 -10.10 -24.50 26.16
CA ARG A 31 -9.62 -23.13 25.89
C ARG A 31 -10.59 -22.04 26.32
N PHE A 32 -11.89 -22.29 26.22
CA PHE A 32 -12.93 -21.30 26.42
C PHE A 32 -13.92 -21.65 27.53
N GLY A 33 -13.83 -22.83 28.11
CA GLY A 33 -14.60 -23.24 29.29
C GLY A 33 -14.22 -22.43 30.53
N SER A 34 -15.16 -22.25 31.45
CA SER A 34 -14.87 -21.57 32.72
C SER A 34 -14.22 -22.50 33.74
N GLU A 35 -13.43 -21.93 34.66
CA GLU A 35 -12.85 -22.64 35.81
C GLU A 35 -13.91 -23.39 36.64
N ARG A 36 -15.15 -22.90 36.63
CA ARG A 36 -16.29 -23.55 37.31
C ARG A 36 -16.66 -24.90 36.68
N ILE A 37 -16.43 -25.11 35.41
CA ILE A 37 -16.65 -26.39 34.74
C ILE A 37 -15.55 -27.36 35.13
N GLN A 38 -14.32 -26.89 35.18
CA GLN A 38 -13.20 -27.75 35.63
C GLN A 38 -13.42 -28.23 37.03
N ALA A 39 -13.80 -27.35 37.97
CA ALA A 39 -14.13 -27.72 39.35
C ALA A 39 -15.38 -28.61 39.47
N PHE A 40 -16.36 -28.49 38.59
CA PHE A 40 -17.53 -29.37 38.52
C PHE A 40 -17.15 -30.76 37.99
N TRP A 41 -16.25 -30.82 37.03
CA TRP A 41 -15.72 -32.08 36.47
C TRP A 41 -14.86 -32.83 37.47
N GLU A 42 -13.98 -32.17 38.20
CA GLU A 42 -13.16 -32.75 39.23
C GLU A 42 -14.03 -33.43 40.32
N LYS A 43 -15.12 -32.76 40.71
CA LYS A 43 -16.09 -33.35 41.69
C LYS A 43 -16.89 -34.52 41.12
N MET A 44 -17.16 -34.55 39.83
CA MET A 44 -17.92 -35.64 39.20
C MET A 44 -17.03 -36.83 38.85
N SER A 45 -15.78 -36.63 38.52
CA SER A 45 -14.81 -37.69 38.25
C SER A 45 -14.39 -38.45 39.49
N GLU A 46 -14.59 -37.87 40.68
CA GLU A 46 -14.38 -38.53 41.96
C GLU A 46 -15.53 -39.50 42.36
N SER A 47 -16.68 -39.41 41.68
CA SER A 47 -17.78 -40.38 41.90
C SER A 47 -17.69 -41.47 40.83
N GLU A 48 -17.23 -42.65 41.22
CA GLU A 48 -16.93 -43.82 40.38
C GLU A 48 -18.14 -44.51 39.70
N GLU A 49 -19.30 -43.89 39.59
CA GLU A 49 -20.48 -44.53 38.95
C GLU A 49 -20.78 -43.93 37.56
N ASP A 50 -20.59 -44.75 36.55
CA ASP A 50 -21.02 -44.57 35.13
C ASP A 50 -20.46 -43.41 34.33
N ASN A 51 -19.26 -43.58 33.82
CA ASN A 51 -18.56 -42.64 32.91
C ASN A 51 -19.14 -42.56 31.47
N ASP A 52 -20.18 -43.32 31.11
CA ASP A 52 -20.70 -43.40 29.75
C ASP A 52 -22.05 -42.67 29.53
N LEU A 53 -22.59 -42.01 30.52
CA LEU A 53 -23.89 -41.37 30.44
C LEU A 53 -23.78 -39.89 29.95
N ALA A 54 -24.47 -39.58 28.85
CA ALA A 54 -24.59 -38.22 28.35
C ALA A 54 -25.23 -37.27 29.38
N ILE A 55 -24.44 -36.32 29.91
CA ILE A 55 -24.87 -35.40 30.95
C ILE A 55 -25.72 -34.28 30.33
N LYS A 56 -27.04 -34.33 30.54
CA LYS A 56 -27.96 -33.28 30.14
C LYS A 56 -28.19 -32.30 31.28
N ASN A 57 -27.38 -31.23 31.36
CA ASN A 57 -27.53 -30.19 32.37
C ASN A 57 -27.64 -28.81 31.72
N ARG A 58 -28.66 -28.05 32.10
CA ARG A 58 -28.93 -26.69 31.60
C ARG A 58 -27.75 -25.74 31.85
N MET A 59 -26.99 -25.95 32.91
CA MET A 59 -25.80 -25.19 33.23
C MET A 59 -24.69 -25.46 32.20
N LEU A 60 -24.44 -26.73 31.83
CA LEU A 60 -23.49 -27.13 30.83
C LEU A 60 -23.85 -26.59 29.46
N THR A 61 -25.13 -26.65 29.06
CA THR A 61 -25.62 -26.08 27.82
C THR A 61 -25.28 -24.58 27.71
N ARG A 62 -25.57 -23.80 28.77
CA ARG A 62 -25.23 -22.39 28.84
C ARG A 62 -23.73 -22.09 28.75
N GLN A 63 -22.92 -22.97 29.34
CA GLN A 63 -21.46 -22.80 29.27
C GLN A 63 -20.92 -23.13 27.89
N VAL A 64 -21.43 -24.14 27.20
CA VAL A 64 -21.10 -24.44 25.81
C VAL A 64 -21.49 -23.25 24.91
N GLU A 65 -22.69 -22.71 25.07
CA GLU A 65 -23.14 -21.51 24.35
C GLU A 65 -22.20 -20.31 24.62
N SER A 66 -21.78 -20.11 25.85
CA SER A 66 -20.83 -19.06 26.23
C SER A 66 -19.46 -19.26 25.59
N ALA A 67 -18.96 -20.49 25.59
CA ALA A 67 -17.69 -20.86 24.93
C ALA A 67 -17.77 -20.62 23.42
N GLN A 68 -18.84 -21.04 22.77
CA GLN A 68 -19.08 -20.80 21.35
C GLN A 68 -19.09 -19.30 21.02
N LYS A 69 -19.83 -18.49 21.81
CA LYS A 69 -19.88 -17.03 21.62
C LYS A 69 -18.49 -16.38 21.77
N ARG A 70 -17.64 -16.89 22.67
CA ARG A 70 -16.27 -16.40 22.79
C ARG A 70 -15.42 -16.74 21.56
N VAL A 71 -15.56 -17.95 21.03
CA VAL A 71 -14.86 -18.38 19.80
C VAL A 71 -15.33 -17.53 18.61
N GLU A 72 -16.65 -17.34 18.47
CA GLU A 72 -17.22 -16.48 17.43
C GLU A 72 -16.72 -15.05 17.55
N GLY A 73 -16.71 -14.48 18.77
CA GLY A 73 -16.17 -13.15 19.03
C GLY A 73 -14.70 -13.02 18.62
N ASN A 74 -13.85 -13.94 19.08
CA ASN A 74 -12.43 -13.93 18.71
C ASN A 74 -12.21 -14.07 17.19
N ASN A 75 -12.98 -14.94 16.54
CA ASN A 75 -12.89 -15.13 15.10
C ASN A 75 -13.39 -13.88 14.34
N TYR A 76 -14.45 -13.25 14.84
CA TYR A 76 -14.95 -12.00 14.30
C TYR A 76 -13.91 -10.89 14.39
N ASP A 77 -13.32 -10.68 15.59
CA ASP A 77 -12.31 -9.66 15.82
C ASP A 77 -11.06 -9.90 14.97
N THR A 78 -10.63 -11.15 14.82
CA THR A 78 -9.50 -11.51 13.94
C THR A 78 -9.80 -11.17 12.48
N ARG A 79 -10.99 -11.53 11.98
CA ARG A 79 -11.38 -11.20 10.60
C ARG A 79 -11.54 -9.71 10.39
N LYS A 80 -12.12 -9.01 11.36
CA LYS A 80 -12.26 -7.55 11.32
C LYS A 80 -10.90 -6.88 11.22
N ASN A 81 -9.96 -7.26 12.08
CA ASN A 81 -8.61 -6.72 12.03
C ASN A 81 -7.93 -6.96 10.67
N VAL A 82 -8.04 -8.17 10.11
CA VAL A 82 -7.48 -8.46 8.78
C VAL A 82 -8.07 -7.55 7.72
N LEU A 83 -9.41 -7.37 7.71
CA LEU A 83 -10.09 -6.50 6.76
C LEU A 83 -9.68 -5.02 6.90
N GLU A 84 -9.50 -4.54 8.12
CA GLU A 84 -9.09 -3.15 8.39
C GLU A 84 -7.66 -2.87 7.88
N TYR A 85 -6.73 -3.84 7.99
CA TYR A 85 -5.40 -3.74 7.39
C TYR A 85 -5.44 -3.84 5.85
N ASP A 86 -6.26 -4.74 5.31
CA ASP A 86 -6.37 -4.93 3.87
C ASP A 86 -7.04 -3.73 3.18
N GLU A 87 -7.91 -2.99 3.88
CA GLU A 87 -8.58 -1.81 3.36
C GLU A 87 -7.60 -0.73 2.93
N VAL A 88 -6.54 -0.48 3.72
CA VAL A 88 -5.47 0.47 3.38
C VAL A 88 -4.82 0.12 2.05
N MET A 89 -4.43 -1.15 1.89
CA MET A 89 -3.81 -1.62 0.65
C MET A 89 -4.79 -1.64 -0.53
N ARG A 90 -6.08 -1.88 -0.28
CA ARG A 90 -7.13 -1.86 -1.29
C ARG A 90 -7.29 -0.47 -1.89
N GLU A 91 -7.38 0.57 -1.03
CA GLU A 91 -7.50 1.96 -1.47
C GLU A 91 -6.28 2.41 -2.29
N GLN A 92 -5.08 2.13 -1.82
CA GLN A 92 -3.85 2.45 -2.53
C GLN A 92 -3.77 1.73 -3.89
N ARG A 93 -4.16 0.46 -3.94
CA ARG A 93 -4.22 -0.33 -5.17
C ARG A 93 -5.19 0.27 -6.18
N GLU A 94 -6.37 0.70 -5.75
CA GLU A 94 -7.36 1.33 -6.63
C GLU A 94 -6.79 2.58 -7.30
N VAL A 95 -6.07 3.42 -6.56
CA VAL A 95 -5.43 4.63 -7.10
C VAL A 95 -4.40 4.25 -8.18
N ILE A 96 -3.48 3.36 -7.86
CA ILE A 96 -2.41 2.94 -8.79
C ILE A 96 -2.99 2.25 -10.03
N TYR A 97 -3.93 1.33 -9.86
CA TYR A 97 -4.52 0.60 -10.98
C TYR A 97 -5.35 1.51 -11.89
N LYS A 98 -6.04 2.50 -11.34
CA LYS A 98 -6.75 3.52 -12.12
C LYS A 98 -5.79 4.37 -12.93
N GLN A 99 -4.69 4.83 -12.33
CA GLN A 99 -3.65 5.58 -13.05
C GLN A 99 -3.00 4.72 -14.13
N ARG A 100 -2.62 3.49 -13.81
CA ARG A 100 -2.04 2.54 -14.75
C ARG A 100 -2.97 2.27 -15.94
N LEU A 101 -4.25 2.06 -15.67
CA LEU A 101 -5.26 1.82 -16.70
C LEU A 101 -5.42 3.04 -17.63
N SER A 102 -5.44 4.25 -17.07
CA SER A 102 -5.52 5.47 -17.87
C SER A 102 -4.32 5.64 -18.81
N VAL A 103 -3.12 5.28 -18.38
CA VAL A 103 -1.91 5.27 -19.21
C VAL A 103 -2.02 4.22 -20.33
N ILE A 104 -2.48 3.01 -20.02
CA ILE A 104 -2.64 1.94 -21.02
C ILE A 104 -3.67 2.32 -22.09
N GLN A 105 -4.81 2.88 -21.68
CA GLN A 105 -5.93 3.21 -22.54
C GLN A 105 -5.74 4.53 -23.31
N SER A 106 -4.71 5.31 -23.01
CA SER A 106 -4.47 6.56 -23.73
C SER A 106 -4.22 6.30 -25.22
N GLU A 107 -5.01 6.92 -26.06
CA GLU A 107 -4.85 6.89 -27.52
C GLU A 107 -3.89 7.97 -28.01
N GLU A 108 -3.70 9.03 -27.23
CA GLU A 108 -2.85 10.16 -27.52
C GLU A 108 -1.55 10.13 -26.70
N PRO A 109 -0.50 10.88 -27.10
CA PRO A 109 0.70 11.07 -26.29
C PRO A 109 0.38 11.59 -24.90
N LEU A 110 1.09 11.11 -23.89
CA LEU A 110 0.95 11.51 -22.49
C LEU A 110 1.78 12.75 -22.13
N THR A 111 2.23 13.49 -23.14
CA THR A 111 3.08 14.68 -22.98
C THR A 111 2.59 15.69 -21.92
N PRO A 112 1.29 16.06 -21.85
CA PRO A 112 0.83 16.95 -20.78
C PRO A 112 0.96 16.35 -19.39
N TYR A 113 0.77 15.03 -19.27
CA TYR A 113 0.91 14.30 -18.02
C TYR A 113 2.36 14.21 -17.57
N VAL A 114 3.27 13.92 -18.52
CA VAL A 114 4.72 13.90 -18.27
C VAL A 114 5.24 15.29 -17.88
N LYS A 115 4.84 16.35 -18.57
CA LYS A 115 5.21 17.73 -18.24
C LYS A 115 4.74 18.14 -16.84
N ALA A 116 3.54 17.70 -16.45
CA ALA A 116 3.04 17.92 -15.09
C ALA A 116 3.86 17.16 -14.03
N MET A 117 4.32 15.92 -14.29
CA MET A 117 5.23 15.19 -13.40
C MET A 117 6.58 15.90 -13.26
N ILE A 118 7.16 16.36 -14.36
CA ILE A 118 8.41 17.15 -14.37
C ILE A 118 8.26 18.39 -13.49
N GLN A 119 7.17 19.12 -13.66
CA GLN A 119 6.90 20.33 -12.89
C GLN A 119 6.77 20.05 -11.38
N ARG A 120 6.00 19.00 -10.99
CA ARG A 120 5.85 18.62 -9.58
C ARG A 120 7.17 18.16 -8.98
N THR A 121 7.97 17.40 -9.72
CA THR A 121 9.31 16.99 -9.31
C THR A 121 10.23 18.18 -9.07
N ILE A 122 10.26 19.14 -9.98
CA ILE A 122 11.05 20.37 -9.84
C ILE A 122 10.58 21.17 -8.62
N ASN A 123 9.27 21.40 -8.49
CA ASN A 123 8.72 22.16 -7.37
C ASN A 123 9.12 21.55 -6.03
N ARG A 124 9.00 20.22 -5.90
CA ARG A 124 9.37 19.50 -4.66
C ARG A 124 10.86 19.63 -4.35
N GLN A 125 11.73 19.52 -5.34
CA GLN A 125 13.18 19.67 -5.14
C GLN A 125 13.59 21.10 -4.83
N VAL A 126 12.96 22.09 -5.48
CA VAL A 126 13.18 23.49 -5.14
C VAL A 126 12.70 23.80 -3.73
N ASP A 127 11.53 23.27 -3.32
CA ASP A 127 11.02 23.50 -1.97
C ASP A 127 11.97 22.94 -0.90
N VAL A 128 12.52 21.75 -1.09
CA VAL A 128 13.52 21.14 -0.20
C VAL A 128 14.81 21.98 -0.18
N ALA A 129 15.33 22.37 -1.34
CA ALA A 129 16.58 23.12 -1.43
C ALA A 129 16.47 24.58 -0.93
N THR A 130 15.25 25.11 -0.86
CA THR A 130 14.97 26.50 -0.44
C THR A 130 14.19 26.57 0.86
N GLU A 131 14.31 25.57 1.71
CA GLU A 131 13.73 25.61 3.06
C GLU A 131 14.41 26.71 3.91
N GLY A 132 13.61 27.47 4.64
CA GLY A 132 14.10 28.56 5.46
C GLY A 132 14.34 29.89 4.72
N ASP A 133 15.26 30.71 5.27
CA ASP A 133 15.63 32.02 4.72
C ASP A 133 16.49 31.88 3.46
N LYS A 134 16.43 32.87 2.55
CA LYS A 134 17.17 32.85 1.27
C LYS A 134 18.68 32.60 1.40
N LYS A 135 19.30 33.05 2.49
CA LYS A 135 20.74 32.83 2.76
C LYS A 135 21.08 31.36 3.08
N ASP A 136 20.08 30.60 3.50
CA ASP A 136 20.23 29.17 3.86
C ASP A 136 19.90 28.26 2.68
N TRP A 137 19.52 28.81 1.52
CA TRP A 137 19.18 28.05 0.31
C TRP A 137 20.37 27.26 -0.21
N ASN A 138 20.14 25.96 -0.46
CA ASN A 138 21.18 25.04 -0.94
C ASN A 138 21.16 24.95 -2.47
N TYR A 139 21.82 25.90 -3.12
CA TYR A 139 21.93 25.92 -4.57
C TYR A 139 22.76 24.76 -5.14
N ASP A 140 23.70 24.21 -4.37
CA ASP A 140 24.53 23.09 -4.81
C ASP A 140 23.70 21.80 -4.88
N LEU A 141 22.81 21.55 -3.91
CA LEU A 141 21.83 20.46 -3.96
C LEU A 141 20.93 20.57 -5.19
N LEU A 142 20.45 21.79 -5.48
CA LEU A 142 19.59 22.03 -6.63
C LEU A 142 20.31 21.83 -7.97
N LEU A 143 21.58 22.24 -8.04
CA LEU A 143 22.43 22.03 -9.21
C LEU A 143 22.70 20.53 -9.45
N GLU A 144 23.03 19.81 -8.38
CA GLU A 144 23.24 18.35 -8.42
C GLU A 144 21.98 17.61 -8.90
N PHE A 145 20.82 17.95 -8.35
CA PHE A 145 19.54 17.43 -8.82
C PHE A 145 19.33 17.73 -10.32
N ALA A 146 19.50 18.97 -10.74
CA ALA A 146 19.28 19.36 -12.13
C ALA A 146 20.20 18.59 -13.08
N HIS A 147 21.48 18.45 -12.75
CA HIS A 147 22.43 17.67 -13.55
C HIS A 147 22.15 16.17 -13.54
N ALA A 148 21.71 15.63 -12.41
CA ALA A 148 21.38 14.20 -12.32
C ALA A 148 20.10 13.82 -13.03
N VAL A 149 19.11 14.72 -13.08
CA VAL A 149 17.74 14.41 -13.50
C VAL A 149 17.32 15.12 -14.78
N LEU A 150 17.53 16.44 -14.88
CA LEU A 150 16.94 17.27 -15.92
C LEU A 150 17.85 17.46 -17.15
N VAL A 151 19.07 17.91 -16.92
CA VAL A 151 19.96 18.44 -17.98
C VAL A 151 21.39 17.88 -17.85
N GLY A 152 22.24 18.17 -18.82
CA GLY A 152 23.66 17.88 -18.74
C GLY A 152 24.43 18.87 -17.88
N PRO A 153 25.70 18.55 -17.47
CA PRO A 153 26.53 19.45 -16.69
C PRO A 153 26.86 20.79 -17.38
N GLU A 154 26.88 20.78 -18.72
CA GLU A 154 27.16 21.95 -19.54
C GLU A 154 25.98 22.93 -19.66
N ASP A 155 24.76 22.47 -19.33
CA ASP A 155 23.51 23.19 -19.64
C ASP A 155 23.09 24.15 -18.55
N LEU A 156 23.60 23.99 -17.33
CA LEU A 156 23.20 24.76 -16.17
C LEU A 156 24.40 25.03 -15.27
N SER A 157 24.59 26.31 -14.89
CA SER A 157 25.61 26.74 -13.93
C SER A 157 24.98 27.22 -12.62
N ARG A 158 25.77 27.18 -11.55
CA ARG A 158 25.36 27.70 -10.22
C ARG A 158 24.97 29.17 -10.26
N ASP A 159 25.68 29.98 -11.07
CA ASP A 159 25.43 31.43 -11.19
C ASP A 159 24.04 31.74 -11.73
N GLN A 160 23.54 30.91 -12.65
CA GLN A 160 22.18 31.04 -13.19
C GLN A 160 21.11 30.78 -12.12
N LEU A 161 21.34 29.86 -11.20
CA LEU A 161 20.44 29.59 -10.07
C LEU A 161 20.48 30.72 -9.05
N THR A 162 21.68 31.19 -8.68
CA THR A 162 21.84 32.26 -7.66
C THR A 162 21.30 33.61 -8.14
N ALA A 163 21.25 33.83 -9.46
CA ALA A 163 20.66 35.04 -10.06
C ALA A 163 19.14 35.16 -9.82
N LYS A 164 18.47 34.06 -9.50
CA LYS A 164 17.02 34.04 -9.24
C LYS A 164 16.68 34.59 -7.86
N LYS A 165 15.65 35.44 -7.82
CA LYS A 165 15.35 36.20 -6.60
C LYS A 165 14.38 35.48 -5.67
N THR A 166 13.44 34.72 -6.24
CA THR A 166 12.38 34.03 -5.48
C THR A 166 12.38 32.54 -5.78
N ARG A 167 11.73 31.76 -4.88
CA ARG A 167 11.49 30.33 -5.08
C ARG A 167 10.71 30.07 -6.37
N LYS A 168 9.71 30.89 -6.66
CA LYS A 168 8.92 30.78 -7.90
C LYS A 168 9.77 31.00 -9.15
N ASP A 169 10.70 32.00 -9.12
CA ASP A 169 11.60 32.24 -10.26
C ASP A 169 12.51 31.03 -10.53
N LEU A 170 12.93 30.32 -9.46
CA LEU A 170 13.72 29.09 -9.58
C LEU A 170 12.90 27.94 -10.18
N GLN A 171 11.67 27.74 -9.68
CA GLN A 171 10.76 26.71 -10.19
C GLN A 171 10.46 26.94 -11.65
N GLU A 172 10.09 28.16 -12.04
CA GLU A 172 9.76 28.50 -13.42
C GLU A 172 10.97 28.38 -14.35
N PHE A 173 12.13 28.87 -13.93
CA PHE A 173 13.36 28.76 -14.70
C PHE A 173 13.77 27.31 -14.97
N LEU A 174 13.77 26.45 -13.94
CA LEU A 174 14.11 25.04 -14.10
C LEU A 174 13.08 24.30 -14.94
N TYR A 175 11.79 24.68 -14.78
CA TYR A 175 10.74 24.07 -15.59
C TYR A 175 10.88 24.43 -17.07
N GLN A 176 11.10 25.70 -17.40
CA GLN A 176 11.32 26.14 -18.78
C GLN A 176 12.53 25.43 -19.41
N LEU A 177 13.62 25.29 -18.66
CA LEU A 177 14.80 24.57 -19.13
C LEU A 177 14.50 23.09 -19.37
N ALA A 178 13.79 22.45 -18.45
CA ALA A 178 13.41 21.06 -18.58
C ALA A 178 12.41 20.84 -19.73
N GLU A 179 11.42 21.73 -19.88
CA GLU A 179 10.44 21.66 -20.95
C GLU A 179 11.11 21.77 -22.32
N GLN A 180 12.02 22.72 -22.50
CA GLN A 180 12.78 22.83 -23.73
C GLN A 180 13.56 21.56 -24.06
N ARG A 181 14.25 20.99 -23.08
CA ARG A 181 15.01 19.74 -23.27
C ARG A 181 14.11 18.53 -23.55
N TYR A 182 12.95 18.49 -22.93
CA TYR A 182 11.96 17.47 -23.22
C TYR A 182 11.42 17.61 -24.66
N ASP A 183 11.06 18.82 -25.09
CA ASP A 183 10.54 19.06 -26.43
C ASP A 183 11.61 18.77 -27.52
N GLU A 184 12.89 19.14 -27.30
CA GLU A 184 14.02 18.74 -28.14
C GLU A 184 14.17 17.21 -28.24
N LYS A 185 13.89 16.49 -27.15
CA LYS A 185 13.99 15.03 -27.13
C LYS A 185 12.85 14.37 -27.89
N ILE A 186 11.61 14.75 -27.65
CA ILE A 186 10.47 14.16 -28.36
C ILE A 186 10.47 14.51 -29.87
N ALA A 187 11.06 15.64 -30.24
CA ALA A 187 11.27 16.00 -31.66
C ALA A 187 12.19 15.01 -32.43
N GLN A 188 12.98 14.20 -31.72
CA GLN A 188 13.81 13.14 -32.32
C GLN A 188 13.00 11.86 -32.61
N LEU A 189 11.77 11.76 -32.13
CA LEU A 189 10.86 10.65 -32.39
C LEU A 189 10.03 10.89 -33.65
N ASN A 190 9.76 9.82 -34.39
CA ASN A 190 9.06 9.87 -35.66
C ASN A 190 7.55 9.83 -35.47
N GLY A 191 6.98 10.93 -34.94
CA GLY A 191 5.54 11.12 -34.87
C GLY A 191 4.89 10.69 -33.52
N PRO A 192 3.57 10.97 -33.39
CA PRO A 192 2.85 10.88 -32.13
C PRO A 192 2.78 9.43 -31.56
N GLU A 193 2.75 8.42 -32.42
CA GLU A 193 2.73 7.03 -31.97
C GLU A 193 4.01 6.60 -31.25
N GLN A 194 5.17 7.04 -31.75
CA GLN A 194 6.44 6.74 -31.07
C GLN A 194 6.61 7.53 -29.78
N ILE A 195 6.11 8.77 -29.74
CA ILE A 195 6.09 9.58 -28.52
C ILE A 195 5.24 8.88 -27.46
N LYS A 196 4.03 8.50 -27.81
CA LYS A 196 3.10 7.79 -26.97
C LYS A 196 3.70 6.50 -26.40
N GLU A 197 4.28 5.67 -27.25
CA GLU A 197 4.89 4.41 -26.84
C GLU A 197 6.09 4.63 -25.90
N PHE A 198 6.94 5.60 -26.21
CA PHE A 198 8.08 5.98 -25.39
C PHE A 198 7.63 6.40 -23.97
N GLU A 199 6.65 7.29 -23.88
CA GLU A 199 6.10 7.77 -22.61
C GLU A 199 5.44 6.63 -21.82
N LYS A 200 4.58 5.82 -22.49
CA LYS A 200 3.89 4.68 -21.87
C LYS A 200 4.84 3.66 -21.27
N VAL A 201 5.83 3.25 -22.03
CA VAL A 201 6.80 2.21 -21.58
C VAL A 201 7.54 2.68 -20.33
N ILE A 202 7.99 3.92 -20.28
CA ILE A 202 8.70 4.45 -19.13
C ILE A 202 7.77 4.54 -17.91
N ILE A 203 6.59 5.16 -18.09
CA ILE A 203 5.65 5.34 -16.98
C ILE A 203 5.23 3.99 -16.40
N LEU A 204 4.80 3.03 -17.23
CA LEU A 204 4.35 1.73 -16.77
C LEU A 204 5.46 0.97 -16.07
N ARG A 205 6.68 0.99 -16.61
CA ARG A 205 7.83 0.31 -15.99
C ARG A 205 8.15 0.86 -14.60
N VAL A 206 8.14 2.19 -14.45
CA VAL A 206 8.41 2.83 -13.17
C VAL A 206 7.29 2.54 -12.17
N VAL A 207 6.03 2.71 -12.58
CA VAL A 207 4.86 2.44 -11.73
C VAL A 207 4.88 0.99 -11.25
N ASP A 208 5.08 0.03 -12.16
CA ASP A 208 5.07 -1.40 -11.81
C ASP A 208 6.21 -1.76 -10.84
N SER A 209 7.42 -1.20 -11.04
CA SER A 209 8.54 -1.43 -10.13
C SER A 209 8.28 -0.84 -8.74
N LYS A 210 7.90 0.44 -8.67
CA LYS A 210 7.68 1.13 -7.39
C LYS A 210 6.50 0.55 -6.61
N TRP A 211 5.45 0.13 -7.31
CA TRP A 211 4.31 -0.53 -6.70
C TRP A 211 4.68 -1.89 -6.08
N THR A 212 5.51 -2.68 -6.76
CA THR A 212 6.00 -3.96 -6.22
C THR A 212 6.81 -3.74 -4.95
N ASP A 213 7.77 -2.79 -4.98
CA ASP A 213 8.58 -2.44 -3.81
C ASP A 213 7.71 -1.92 -2.66
N HIS A 214 6.64 -1.18 -2.97
CA HIS A 214 5.72 -0.66 -1.97
C HIS A 214 4.90 -1.76 -1.28
N ILE A 215 4.44 -2.77 -2.02
CA ILE A 215 3.75 -3.93 -1.43
C ILE A 215 4.64 -4.61 -0.40
N ASP A 216 5.90 -4.89 -0.75
CA ASP A 216 6.86 -5.53 0.15
C ASP A 216 7.14 -4.66 1.40
N MET A 217 7.23 -3.34 1.20
CA MET A 217 7.42 -2.40 2.29
C MET A 217 6.21 -2.34 3.23
N MET A 218 4.99 -2.38 2.70
CA MET A 218 3.75 -2.40 3.49
C MET A 218 3.57 -3.70 4.27
N ASP A 219 3.98 -4.83 3.71
CA ASP A 219 3.99 -6.11 4.44
C ASP A 219 4.98 -6.08 5.62
N ASN A 220 6.16 -5.51 5.42
CA ASN A 220 7.14 -5.31 6.50
C ASN A 220 6.62 -4.34 7.56
N LEU A 221 5.95 -3.26 7.15
CA LEU A 221 5.31 -2.31 8.07
C LEU A 221 4.26 -3.01 8.93
N ARG A 222 3.37 -3.81 8.33
CA ARG A 222 2.34 -4.57 9.04
C ARG A 222 2.92 -5.47 10.13
N GLN A 223 4.04 -6.14 9.86
CA GLN A 223 4.73 -6.95 10.84
C GLN A 223 5.36 -6.11 11.97
N SER A 224 5.95 -4.97 11.63
CA SER A 224 6.66 -4.11 12.58
C SER A 224 5.73 -3.37 13.54
N VAL A 225 4.57 -2.89 13.08
CA VAL A 225 3.61 -2.17 13.95
C VAL A 225 3.03 -3.08 15.02
N GLY A 226 2.87 -4.39 14.74
CA GLY A 226 2.46 -5.39 15.73
C GLY A 226 3.42 -5.51 16.90
N LEU A 227 4.71 -5.35 16.67
CA LEU A 227 5.74 -5.38 17.71
C LEU A 227 5.79 -4.07 18.53
N ARG A 228 5.44 -2.94 17.92
CA ARG A 228 5.38 -1.63 18.59
C ARG A 228 4.16 -1.45 19.50
N ALA A 229 3.16 -2.33 19.41
CA ALA A 229 1.93 -2.30 20.24
C ALA A 229 2.19 -2.25 21.75
N TYR A 230 3.38 -2.59 22.21
CA TYR A 230 3.81 -2.43 23.60
C TYR A 230 3.89 -0.96 24.07
N ALA A 231 3.83 0.02 23.15
CA ALA A 231 3.99 1.46 23.43
C ALA A 231 2.67 2.23 23.59
N GLN A 232 1.55 1.56 23.90
CA GLN A 232 0.20 2.16 24.13
C GLN A 232 -0.45 2.84 22.93
N THR A 233 0.08 2.73 21.72
CA THR A 233 -0.55 3.22 20.49
C THR A 233 -1.34 2.11 19.80
N ASN A 234 -2.42 2.48 19.11
CA ASN A 234 -3.20 1.53 18.32
C ASN A 234 -2.41 1.12 17.06
N PRO A 235 -2.00 -0.15 16.90
CA PRO A 235 -1.19 -0.59 15.76
C PRO A 235 -1.83 -0.32 14.40
N LEU A 236 -3.16 -0.39 14.31
CA LEU A 236 -3.88 -0.11 13.07
C LEU A 236 -3.76 1.37 12.69
N THR A 237 -3.89 2.29 13.65
CA THR A 237 -3.76 3.72 13.39
C THR A 237 -2.34 4.07 12.96
N GLU A 238 -1.32 3.47 13.56
CA GLU A 238 0.07 3.64 13.14
C GLU A 238 0.29 3.12 11.71
N TYR A 239 -0.24 1.94 11.41
CA TYR A 239 -0.18 1.36 10.07
C TYR A 239 -0.83 2.26 9.02
N GLN A 240 -2.01 2.81 9.32
CA GLN A 240 -2.72 3.73 8.42
C GLN A 240 -1.92 5.01 8.18
N MET A 241 -1.41 5.64 9.24
CA MET A 241 -0.66 6.90 9.14
C MET A 241 0.69 6.72 8.41
N GLU A 242 1.47 5.73 8.82
CA GLU A 242 2.77 5.45 8.20
C GLU A 242 2.59 4.91 6.77
N GLY A 243 1.58 4.08 6.54
CA GLY A 243 1.24 3.57 5.22
C GLY A 243 0.79 4.66 4.24
N TYR A 244 0.05 5.66 4.71
CA TYR A 244 -0.30 6.84 3.90
C TYR A 244 0.95 7.63 3.52
N GLN A 245 1.82 7.94 4.49
CA GLN A 245 3.05 8.69 4.22
C GLN A 245 3.96 7.96 3.20
N ARG A 246 4.13 6.65 3.37
CA ARG A 246 4.93 5.84 2.44
C ARG A 246 4.33 5.78 1.03
N PHE A 247 3.01 5.81 0.95
CA PHE A 247 2.31 5.86 -0.34
C PHE A 247 2.54 7.21 -1.05
N GLU A 248 2.46 8.32 -0.33
CA GLU A 248 2.77 9.66 -0.86
C GLU A 248 4.25 9.74 -1.31
N ASP A 249 5.16 9.19 -0.52
CA ASP A 249 6.59 9.13 -0.87
C ASP A 249 6.81 8.30 -2.15
N MET A 250 6.12 7.15 -2.28
CA MET A 250 6.19 6.32 -3.49
C MET A 250 5.66 7.07 -4.72
N LEU A 251 4.54 7.80 -4.60
CA LEU A 251 4.02 8.63 -5.71
C LEU A 251 5.03 9.70 -6.13
N ALA A 252 5.68 10.33 -5.15
CA ALA A 252 6.76 11.28 -5.39
C ALA A 252 7.96 10.65 -6.11
N ASP A 253 8.33 9.47 -5.71
CA ASP A 253 9.41 8.68 -6.32
C ASP A 253 9.07 8.26 -7.76
N ILE A 254 7.81 7.89 -8.03
CA ILE A 254 7.35 7.60 -9.39
C ILE A 254 7.55 8.83 -10.29
N GLU A 255 7.11 10.00 -9.86
CA GLU A 255 7.28 11.24 -10.62
C GLU A 255 8.74 11.60 -10.86
N TYR A 256 9.57 11.41 -9.84
CA TYR A 256 11.02 11.63 -9.92
C TYR A 256 11.69 10.67 -10.91
N ASP A 257 11.42 9.38 -10.80
CA ASP A 257 12.05 8.37 -11.66
C ASP A 257 11.54 8.45 -13.11
N VAL A 258 10.24 8.72 -13.33
CA VAL A 258 9.70 8.99 -14.68
C VAL A 258 10.40 10.20 -15.29
N THR A 259 10.51 11.30 -14.54
CA THR A 259 11.23 12.50 -14.99
C THR A 259 12.68 12.17 -15.36
N ARG A 260 13.40 11.50 -14.48
CA ARG A 260 14.80 11.12 -14.70
C ARG A 260 14.97 10.21 -15.92
N PHE A 261 14.16 9.16 -16.05
CA PHE A 261 14.30 8.23 -17.17
C PHE A 261 13.94 8.89 -18.51
N ILE A 262 12.89 9.69 -18.56
CA ILE A 262 12.53 10.43 -19.77
C ILE A 262 13.63 11.43 -20.14
N MET A 263 14.11 12.23 -19.19
CA MET A 263 15.09 13.28 -19.46
C MET A 263 16.49 12.72 -19.78
N LYS A 264 16.86 11.56 -19.25
CA LYS A 264 18.18 10.92 -19.49
C LYS A 264 18.15 9.83 -20.57
N ALA A 265 16.98 9.45 -21.09
CA ALA A 265 16.89 8.46 -22.16
C ALA A 265 17.68 8.89 -23.41
N GLN A 266 18.42 7.97 -23.98
CA GLN A 266 19.09 8.14 -25.27
C GLN A 266 18.22 7.49 -26.35
N ILE A 267 17.74 8.28 -27.28
CA ILE A 267 16.96 7.80 -28.42
C ILE A 267 17.94 7.29 -29.47
N ARG A 268 18.04 5.97 -29.61
CA ARG A 268 18.83 5.36 -30.69
C ARG A 268 17.91 5.23 -31.91
N GLN A 269 18.19 5.99 -32.96
CA GLN A 269 17.57 5.73 -34.24
C GLN A 269 18.06 4.35 -34.71
N ASN A 270 17.15 3.38 -34.83
CA ASN A 270 17.46 2.13 -35.53
C ASN A 270 17.77 2.52 -36.98
N MET A 271 19.05 2.59 -37.32
CA MET A 271 19.43 2.55 -38.74
C MET A 271 18.91 1.21 -39.26
N GLN A 272 17.88 1.26 -40.08
CA GLN A 272 17.40 0.11 -40.86
C GLN A 272 18.64 -0.45 -41.56
N ARG A 273 18.98 -1.69 -41.21
CA ARG A 273 19.91 -2.47 -42.04
C ARG A 273 19.23 -2.59 -43.42
N ALA A 274 19.81 -1.91 -44.38
CA ALA A 274 19.50 -2.08 -45.81
C ALA A 274 19.79 -3.53 -46.22
#